data_336004df6896ff468ba114fa4a4cc8a0
#
_entry.id   336004df6896ff468ba114fa4a4cc8a0
#
_cell.length_a   1.000
_cell.length_b   1.000
_cell.length_c   1.000
_cell.angle_alpha   90.00
_cell.angle_beta   90.00
_cell.angle_gamma   90.00
#
_symmetry.space_group_name_H-M   'P 1'
#
loop_
_entity.id
_entity.type
_entity.pdbx_description
1 polymer ?
#
loop_
_entity_poly.entity_id
_entity_poly.type
_entity_poly.pdbx_seq_one_letter_code
_entity_poly.pdbx_strand_id
1 'polypeptide(L)'
;MQLFLISPPHLVQNEERLVTEMLALGLARFHVRKPEWDRIQMLNYIATIPERFHSRLVLHSHHSLVSELGLGGMHLTAAIRTAGRTRRPTRPGQMLSTSFHSLAEISQHRRRYDYVFLSPIFNSLSKQGYEAAFNLAEVAATLRQLQQRANPGLQVIALGGIEGHRLAAVRRAGFAGAAVLGAVWQQADPVAAFRALHSVVG
;
A
#
# COMPACT_ATOMS: atom_id res chain seq x y z
N MET A 1 9.40 -9.69 5.52
CA MET A 1 8.75 -8.91 4.43
C MET A 1 7.60 -8.12 5.03
N GLN A 2 7.37 -6.86 4.65
CA GLN A 2 6.31 -6.03 5.23
C GLN A 2 4.92 -6.34 4.64
N LEU A 3 3.86 -6.28 5.48
CA LEU A 3 2.48 -6.40 5.04
C LEU A 3 1.78 -5.05 5.13
N PHE A 4 1.17 -4.63 4.02
CA PHE A 4 0.40 -3.41 3.88
C PHE A 4 -1.08 -3.78 3.67
N LEU A 5 -1.98 -2.99 4.22
CA LEU A 5 -3.41 -3.15 4.00
C LEU A 5 -3.99 -1.89 3.33
N ILE A 6 -4.81 -2.09 2.31
CA ILE A 6 -5.53 -0.99 1.66
C ILE A 6 -6.99 -1.07 2.10
N SER A 7 -7.58 0.07 2.49
CA SER A 7 -9.00 0.13 2.85
C SER A 7 -9.90 -0.14 1.63
N PRO A 8 -11.07 -0.72 1.83
CA PRO A 8 -12.11 -0.72 0.81
C PRO A 8 -12.52 0.71 0.43
N PRO A 9 -13.05 0.94 -0.78
CA PRO A 9 -13.51 2.28 -1.18
C PRO A 9 -14.69 2.77 -0.34
N HIS A 10 -15.56 1.85 0.11
CA HIS A 10 -16.68 2.13 1.02
C HIS A 10 -16.34 1.72 2.45
N LEU A 11 -17.04 2.30 3.43
CA LEU A 11 -16.87 1.92 4.83
C LEU A 11 -17.37 0.50 5.07
N VAL A 12 -16.56 -0.30 5.76
CA VAL A 12 -16.94 -1.62 6.27
C VAL A 12 -17.41 -1.46 7.72
N GLN A 13 -18.36 -2.27 8.13
CA GLN A 13 -18.83 -2.26 9.52
C GLN A 13 -17.66 -2.49 10.50
N ASN A 14 -17.52 -1.60 11.49
CA ASN A 14 -16.44 -1.62 12.50
C ASN A 14 -15.01 -1.57 11.89
N GLU A 15 -14.85 -0.98 10.70
CA GLU A 15 -13.56 -0.91 10.01
C GLU A 15 -12.47 -0.33 10.92
N GLU A 16 -12.76 0.75 11.64
CA GLU A 16 -11.82 1.44 12.54
C GLU A 16 -11.33 0.54 13.68
N ARG A 17 -12.22 -0.27 14.26
CA ARG A 17 -11.87 -1.26 15.30
C ARG A 17 -11.00 -2.38 14.72
N LEU A 18 -11.40 -2.94 13.57
CA LEU A 18 -10.65 -4.00 12.90
C LEU A 18 -9.24 -3.53 12.50
N VAL A 19 -9.14 -2.32 11.94
CA VAL A 19 -7.85 -1.71 11.57
C VAL A 19 -6.98 -1.48 12.80
N THR A 20 -7.55 -0.96 13.89
CA THR A 20 -6.83 -0.73 15.15
C THR A 20 -6.25 -2.04 15.68
N GLU A 21 -7.01 -3.13 15.65
CA GLU A 21 -6.53 -4.44 16.06
C GLU A 21 -5.40 -4.95 15.14
N MET A 22 -5.54 -4.84 13.82
CA MET A 22 -4.48 -5.24 12.89
C MET A 22 -3.20 -4.40 13.04
N LEU A 23 -3.33 -3.10 13.34
CA LEU A 23 -2.18 -2.23 13.64
C LEU A 23 -1.47 -2.66 14.94
N ALA A 24 -2.23 -3.05 15.96
CA ALA A 24 -1.68 -3.60 17.19
C ALA A 24 -0.96 -4.94 16.97
N LEU A 25 -1.44 -5.75 16.03
CA LEU A 25 -0.84 -7.02 15.63
C LEU A 25 0.38 -6.89 14.69
N GLY A 26 0.80 -5.68 14.34
CA GLY A 26 2.01 -5.47 13.55
C GLY A 26 1.78 -5.12 12.07
N LEU A 27 0.55 -4.72 11.68
CA LEU A 27 0.33 -4.18 10.34
C LEU A 27 1.30 -3.02 10.08
N ALA A 28 2.14 -3.15 9.06
CA ALA A 28 3.19 -2.18 8.80
C ALA A 28 2.64 -0.82 8.39
N ARG A 29 1.65 -0.81 7.49
CA ARG A 29 0.97 0.41 7.03
C ARG A 29 -0.46 0.14 6.62
N PHE A 30 -1.32 1.09 6.92
CA PHE A 30 -2.71 1.11 6.47
C PHE A 30 -2.92 2.27 5.50
N HIS A 31 -3.26 1.95 4.26
CA HIS A 31 -3.57 2.90 3.20
C HIS A 31 -5.06 3.24 3.20
N VAL A 32 -5.39 4.45 3.63
CA VAL A 32 -6.77 4.94 3.65
C VAL A 32 -7.12 5.43 2.23
N ARG A 33 -7.89 4.62 1.51
CA ARG A 33 -8.36 4.90 0.15
C ARG A 33 -9.89 4.98 0.13
N LYS A 34 -10.41 6.18 0.33
CA LYS A 34 -11.84 6.50 0.35
C LYS A 34 -12.09 7.60 -0.70
N PRO A 35 -12.28 7.24 -1.99
CA PRO A 35 -12.29 8.22 -3.08
C PRO A 35 -13.46 9.20 -3.02
N GLU A 36 -14.59 8.78 -2.45
CA GLU A 36 -15.81 9.58 -2.37
C GLU A 36 -15.89 10.45 -1.09
N TRP A 37 -14.94 10.31 -0.18
CA TRP A 37 -14.98 11.03 1.10
C TRP A 37 -14.49 12.47 0.95
N ASP A 38 -15.20 13.38 1.61
CA ASP A 38 -14.75 14.73 1.82
C ASP A 38 -13.72 14.81 2.97
N ARG A 39 -13.21 16.02 3.21
CA ARG A 39 -12.19 16.25 4.22
C ARG A 39 -12.70 15.99 5.65
N ILE A 40 -13.97 16.29 5.93
CA ILE A 40 -14.57 16.12 7.25
C ILE A 40 -14.75 14.63 7.56
N GLN A 41 -15.26 13.86 6.61
CA GLN A 41 -15.39 12.42 6.73
C GLN A 41 -14.03 11.74 6.96
N MET A 42 -13.00 12.18 6.25
CA MET A 42 -11.63 11.67 6.43
C MET A 42 -11.08 12.01 7.82
N LEU A 43 -11.27 13.25 8.31
CA LEU A 43 -10.87 13.66 9.65
C LEU A 43 -11.56 12.84 10.73
N ASN A 44 -12.88 12.68 10.64
CA ASN A 44 -13.66 11.93 11.62
C ASN A 44 -13.21 10.47 11.69
N TYR A 45 -12.96 9.84 10.53
CA TYR A 45 -12.44 8.48 10.49
C TYR A 45 -11.05 8.36 11.11
N ILE A 46 -10.12 9.26 10.79
CA ILE A 46 -8.77 9.23 11.37
C ILE A 46 -8.83 9.40 12.87
N ALA A 47 -9.71 10.28 13.39
CA ALA A 47 -9.87 10.53 14.82
C ALA A 47 -10.34 9.30 15.62
N THR A 48 -10.96 8.31 14.98
CA THR A 48 -11.35 7.05 15.64
C THR A 48 -10.17 6.09 15.83
N ILE A 49 -9.08 6.27 15.08
CA ILE A 49 -7.89 5.42 15.19
C ILE A 49 -6.92 6.02 16.20
N PRO A 50 -6.47 5.26 17.21
CA PRO A 50 -5.57 5.79 18.24
C PRO A 50 -4.31 6.45 17.67
N GLU A 51 -3.96 7.62 18.19
CA GLU A 51 -2.88 8.49 17.70
C GLU A 51 -1.52 7.79 17.61
N ARG A 52 -1.24 6.84 18.53
CA ARG A 52 -0.03 6.00 18.49
C ARG A 52 0.16 5.21 17.17
N PHE A 53 -0.90 5.06 16.38
CA PHE A 53 -0.86 4.38 15.07
C PHE A 53 -0.85 5.35 13.87
N HIS A 54 -1.02 6.66 14.09
CA HIS A 54 -1.09 7.65 13.02
C HIS A 54 0.14 7.63 12.10
N SER A 55 1.32 7.36 12.64
CA SER A 55 2.55 7.20 11.85
C SER A 55 2.54 6.00 10.88
N ARG A 56 1.53 5.13 10.95
CA ARG A 56 1.34 4.01 10.01
C ARG A 56 0.18 4.24 9.03
N LEU A 57 -0.53 5.36 9.12
CA LEU A 57 -1.63 5.70 8.20
C LEU A 57 -1.09 6.46 6.98
N VAL A 58 -1.52 6.04 5.78
CA VAL A 58 -1.12 6.65 4.51
C VAL A 58 -2.36 7.05 3.72
N LEU A 59 -2.48 8.33 3.37
CA LEU A 59 -3.66 8.85 2.69
C LEU A 59 -3.52 8.87 1.17
N HIS A 60 -4.59 8.47 0.46
CA HIS A 60 -4.70 8.54 -1.00
C HIS A 60 -5.36 9.84 -1.49
N SER A 61 -5.98 10.60 -0.60
CA SER A 61 -6.61 11.91 -0.83
C SER A 61 -6.41 12.81 0.39
N HIS A 62 -6.83 14.08 0.33
CA HIS A 62 -6.74 15.03 1.46
C HIS A 62 -5.32 15.10 2.07
N HIS A 63 -4.30 15.16 1.23
CA HIS A 63 -2.89 15.03 1.61
C HIS A 63 -2.41 16.11 2.61
N SER A 64 -3.10 17.27 2.74
CA SER A 64 -2.80 18.26 3.78
C SER A 64 -2.90 17.68 5.18
N LEU A 65 -3.86 16.75 5.40
CA LEU A 65 -4.06 16.09 6.70
C LEU A 65 -2.82 15.29 7.15
N VAL A 66 -1.98 14.86 6.22
CA VAL A 66 -0.77 14.08 6.56
C VAL A 66 0.15 14.89 7.49
N SER A 67 0.41 16.14 7.13
CA SER A 67 1.23 17.02 7.98
C SER A 67 0.46 17.56 9.18
N GLU A 68 -0.83 17.84 9.04
CA GLU A 68 -1.66 18.37 10.11
C GLU A 68 -1.76 17.40 11.30
N LEU A 69 -1.99 16.10 11.01
CA LEU A 69 -2.23 15.06 12.02
C LEU A 69 -1.01 14.17 12.30
N GLY A 70 0.16 14.46 11.73
CA GLY A 70 1.35 13.64 11.94
C GLY A 70 1.24 12.22 11.38
N LEU A 71 0.50 12.03 10.27
CA LEU A 71 0.30 10.71 9.67
C LEU A 71 1.56 10.19 8.98
N GLY A 72 1.59 8.89 8.72
CA GLY A 72 2.76 8.18 8.17
C GLY A 72 3.14 8.54 6.73
N GLY A 73 2.21 9.12 5.95
CA GLY A 73 2.57 9.54 4.59
C GLY A 73 1.39 9.72 3.64
N MET A 74 1.74 9.98 2.38
CA MET A 74 0.77 10.14 1.31
C MET A 74 1.07 9.20 0.14
N HIS A 75 0.00 8.72 -0.49
CA HIS A 75 0.06 7.93 -1.71
C HIS A 75 -0.49 8.73 -2.88
N LEU A 76 0.33 8.96 -3.91
CA LEU A 76 -0.09 9.67 -5.10
C LEU A 76 -0.79 8.71 -6.07
N THR A 77 -2.06 8.96 -6.34
CA THR A 77 -2.76 8.30 -7.45
C THR A 77 -2.14 8.71 -8.80
N ALA A 78 -2.38 7.94 -9.85
CA ALA A 78 -1.85 8.27 -11.19
C ALA A 78 -2.22 9.70 -11.61
N ALA A 79 -3.46 10.13 -11.41
CA ALA A 79 -3.94 11.47 -11.74
C ALA A 79 -3.16 12.57 -10.99
N ILE A 80 -2.97 12.41 -9.67
CA ILE A 80 -2.24 13.37 -8.84
C ILE A 80 -0.75 13.39 -9.22
N ARG A 81 -0.17 12.22 -9.49
CA ARG A 81 1.23 12.08 -9.94
C ARG A 81 1.47 12.81 -11.25
N THR A 82 0.59 12.64 -12.23
CA THR A 82 0.68 13.26 -13.56
C THR A 82 0.50 14.77 -13.49
N ALA A 83 -0.38 15.27 -12.62
CA ALA A 83 -0.57 16.71 -12.41
C ALA A 83 0.70 17.42 -11.87
N GLY A 84 1.65 16.68 -11.30
CA GLY A 84 2.99 17.17 -10.94
C GLY A 84 3.08 18.18 -9.79
N ARG A 85 1.95 18.61 -9.23
CA ARG A 85 1.87 19.75 -8.27
C ARG A 85 2.08 19.38 -6.81
N THR A 86 2.05 18.09 -6.45
CA THR A 86 2.13 17.65 -5.06
C THR A 86 3.58 17.63 -4.58
N ARG A 87 3.87 18.36 -3.52
CA ARG A 87 5.18 18.32 -2.85
C ARG A 87 5.30 17.09 -1.95
N ARG A 88 6.53 16.66 -1.69
CA ARG A 88 6.81 15.61 -0.70
C ARG A 88 6.40 16.11 0.70
N PRO A 89 5.91 15.24 1.59
CA PRO A 89 5.72 15.59 3.01
C PRO A 89 7.05 16.06 3.61
N THR A 90 6.98 17.01 4.53
CA THR A 90 8.18 17.68 5.04
C THR A 90 8.60 17.20 6.43
N ARG A 91 7.69 16.59 7.20
CA ARG A 91 8.03 16.11 8.55
C ARG A 91 8.87 14.82 8.46
N PRO A 92 9.88 14.67 9.34
CA PRO A 92 10.65 13.43 9.44
C PRO A 92 9.75 12.21 9.62
N GLY A 93 10.08 11.11 8.93
CA GLY A 93 9.32 9.85 9.00
C GLY A 93 8.08 9.79 8.11
N GLN A 94 7.62 10.90 7.54
CA GLN A 94 6.53 10.89 6.57
C GLN A 94 6.99 10.41 5.21
N MET A 95 6.24 9.49 4.62
CA MET A 95 6.62 8.81 3.38
C MET A 95 5.79 9.30 2.19
N LEU A 96 6.41 9.23 1.01
CA LEU A 96 5.77 9.45 -0.28
C LEU A 96 5.76 8.16 -1.07
N SER A 97 4.58 7.74 -1.54
CA SER A 97 4.41 6.54 -2.35
C SER A 97 3.54 6.78 -3.58
N THR A 98 3.56 5.85 -4.52
CA THR A 98 2.68 5.82 -5.69
C THR A 98 2.51 4.38 -6.19
N SER A 99 1.61 4.19 -7.17
CA SER A 99 1.46 2.92 -7.89
C SER A 99 2.01 3.04 -9.30
N PHE A 100 2.69 1.99 -9.75
CA PHE A 100 3.11 1.76 -11.13
C PHE A 100 2.45 0.51 -11.69
N HIS A 101 2.21 0.52 -13.00
CA HIS A 101 1.48 -0.54 -13.69
C HIS A 101 2.32 -1.21 -14.79
N SER A 102 3.59 -0.82 -14.92
CA SER A 102 4.55 -1.47 -15.83
C SER A 102 5.97 -1.43 -15.28
N LEU A 103 6.81 -2.34 -15.76
CA LEU A 103 8.24 -2.34 -15.44
C LEU A 103 8.98 -1.14 -16.06
N ALA A 104 8.46 -0.62 -17.15
CA ALA A 104 8.98 0.61 -17.76
C ALA A 104 8.76 1.82 -16.84
N GLU A 105 7.54 2.00 -16.30
CA GLU A 105 7.27 3.08 -15.36
C GLU A 105 8.18 3.04 -14.14
N ILE A 106 8.36 1.85 -13.53
CA ILE A 106 9.20 1.71 -12.35
C ILE A 106 10.69 1.92 -12.64
N SER A 107 11.14 1.62 -13.87
CA SER A 107 12.55 1.80 -14.27
C SER A 107 12.87 3.23 -14.71
N GLN A 108 11.88 3.98 -15.20
CA GLN A 108 12.09 5.28 -15.83
C GLN A 108 11.69 6.46 -14.94
N HIS A 109 10.99 6.23 -13.81
CA HIS A 109 10.58 7.32 -12.96
C HIS A 109 11.79 8.07 -12.39
N ARG A 110 11.67 9.41 -12.30
CA ARG A 110 12.73 10.30 -11.78
C ARG A 110 12.43 10.84 -10.39
N ARG A 111 11.18 10.76 -9.96
CA ARG A 111 10.76 11.26 -8.65
C ARG A 111 11.18 10.28 -7.57
N ARG A 112 11.74 10.78 -6.47
CA ARG A 112 12.09 9.95 -5.30
C ARG A 112 10.82 9.58 -4.51
N TYR A 113 10.56 8.29 -4.41
CA TYR A 113 9.55 7.68 -3.54
C TYR A 113 10.26 6.85 -2.47
N ASP A 114 9.62 6.69 -1.31
CA ASP A 114 10.11 5.80 -0.27
C ASP A 114 9.75 4.36 -0.59
N TYR A 115 8.54 4.16 -1.14
CA TYR A 115 8.13 2.90 -1.73
C TYR A 115 7.12 3.13 -2.85
N VAL A 116 6.95 2.10 -3.67
CA VAL A 116 5.95 2.09 -4.74
C VAL A 116 5.22 0.76 -4.76
N PHE A 117 3.96 0.79 -5.16
CA PHE A 117 3.23 -0.42 -5.52
C PHE A 117 3.49 -0.77 -6.98
N LEU A 118 3.74 -2.04 -7.27
CA LEU A 118 3.71 -2.61 -8.62
C LEU A 118 2.48 -3.51 -8.72
N SER A 119 1.58 -3.24 -9.67
CA SER A 119 0.23 -3.82 -9.71
C SER A 119 -0.32 -3.88 -11.15
N PRO A 120 -1.12 -4.91 -11.47
CA PRO A 120 -1.40 -6.12 -10.69
C PRO A 120 -0.33 -7.21 -10.87
N ILE A 121 0.13 -7.82 -9.78
CA ILE A 121 1.15 -8.90 -9.85
C ILE A 121 0.51 -10.23 -10.24
N PHE A 122 -0.69 -10.51 -9.72
CA PHE A 122 -1.46 -11.71 -10.06
C PHE A 122 -2.87 -11.34 -10.50
N ASN A 123 -3.52 -12.25 -11.23
CA ASN A 123 -4.92 -12.11 -11.56
C ASN A 123 -5.75 -11.99 -10.28
N SER A 124 -6.64 -11.00 -10.24
CA SER A 124 -7.54 -10.80 -9.13
C SER A 124 -8.85 -11.55 -9.39
N LEU A 125 -9.26 -12.39 -8.47
CA LEU A 125 -10.59 -13.04 -8.52
C LEU A 125 -11.73 -12.02 -8.41
N SER A 126 -11.48 -10.84 -7.86
CA SER A 126 -12.49 -9.78 -7.62
C SER A 126 -12.71 -8.83 -8.80
N LYS A 127 -11.91 -8.90 -9.87
CA LYS A 127 -12.05 -8.07 -11.07
C LYS A 127 -11.93 -8.96 -12.31
N GLN A 128 -13.06 -9.30 -12.91
CA GLN A 128 -13.08 -9.96 -14.23
C GLN A 128 -12.34 -9.09 -15.25
N GLY A 129 -11.38 -9.66 -15.98
CA GLY A 129 -10.66 -8.97 -17.07
C GLY A 129 -9.29 -8.37 -16.70
N TYR A 130 -8.80 -8.50 -15.47
CA TYR A 130 -7.41 -8.14 -15.12
C TYR A 130 -6.52 -9.39 -15.17
N GLU A 131 -5.89 -9.62 -16.32
CA GLU A 131 -4.84 -10.63 -16.45
C GLU A 131 -3.58 -10.22 -15.67
N ALA A 132 -2.83 -11.20 -15.17
CA ALA A 132 -1.53 -10.94 -14.55
C ALA A 132 -0.63 -10.23 -15.55
N ALA A 133 -0.28 -8.98 -15.25
CA ALA A 133 0.47 -8.14 -16.17
C ALA A 133 1.96 -8.46 -16.19
N PHE A 134 2.45 -9.35 -15.27
CA PHE A 134 3.89 -9.49 -15.05
C PHE A 134 4.36 -10.93 -14.98
N ASN A 135 5.46 -11.19 -15.67
CA ASN A 135 6.29 -12.38 -15.44
C ASN A 135 7.17 -12.14 -14.20
N LEU A 136 7.05 -12.98 -13.16
CA LEU A 136 7.81 -12.81 -11.91
C LEU A 136 9.34 -12.89 -12.10
N ALA A 137 9.84 -13.61 -13.11
CA ALA A 137 11.27 -13.64 -13.40
C ALA A 137 11.77 -12.30 -13.96
N GLU A 138 10.99 -11.65 -14.82
CA GLU A 138 11.29 -10.31 -15.34
C GLU A 138 11.21 -9.26 -14.23
N VAL A 139 10.19 -9.36 -13.36
CA VAL A 139 10.09 -8.52 -12.17
C VAL A 139 11.33 -8.66 -11.31
N ALA A 140 11.72 -9.88 -10.96
CA ALA A 140 12.91 -10.13 -10.13
C ALA A 140 14.20 -9.57 -10.76
N ALA A 141 14.36 -9.66 -12.07
CA ALA A 141 15.49 -9.07 -12.78
C ALA A 141 15.47 -7.54 -12.68
N THR A 142 14.30 -6.93 -12.90
CA THR A 142 14.12 -5.49 -12.81
C THR A 142 14.37 -4.97 -11.37
N LEU A 143 13.87 -5.66 -10.36
CA LEU A 143 14.09 -5.27 -8.96
C LEU A 143 15.58 -5.31 -8.57
N ARG A 144 16.31 -6.34 -9.01
CA ARG A 144 17.78 -6.40 -8.82
C ARG A 144 18.50 -5.22 -9.48
N GLN A 145 18.10 -4.86 -10.71
CA GLN A 145 18.69 -3.71 -11.40
C GLN A 145 18.40 -2.38 -10.69
N LEU A 146 17.19 -2.20 -10.13
CA LEU A 146 16.83 -0.99 -9.38
C LEU A 146 17.69 -0.81 -8.12
N GLN A 147 18.01 -1.89 -7.42
CA GLN A 147 18.88 -1.85 -6.24
C GLN A 147 20.31 -1.39 -6.55
N GLN A 148 20.76 -1.57 -7.78
CA GLN A 148 22.10 -1.17 -8.26
C GLN A 148 22.16 0.26 -8.81
N ARG A 149 21.01 0.94 -8.98
CA ARG A 149 20.89 2.28 -9.59
C ARG A 149 20.84 3.39 -8.55
N ALA A 150 20.64 4.63 -9.03
CA ALA A 150 20.63 5.87 -8.25
C ALA A 150 19.54 5.99 -7.16
N ASN A 151 18.67 5.00 -6.98
CA ASN A 151 17.69 4.96 -5.89
C ASN A 151 17.71 3.59 -5.17
N PRO A 152 18.81 3.21 -4.52
CA PRO A 152 18.95 1.91 -3.84
C PRO A 152 18.01 1.73 -2.65
N GLY A 153 17.42 2.81 -2.14
CA GLY A 153 16.45 2.78 -1.04
C GLY A 153 14.99 2.59 -1.46
N LEU A 154 14.69 2.52 -2.76
CA LEU A 154 13.32 2.34 -3.21
C LEU A 154 12.78 0.95 -2.86
N GLN A 155 11.76 0.91 -2.03
CA GLN A 155 11.05 -0.32 -1.72
C GLN A 155 9.94 -0.56 -2.73
N VAL A 156 9.89 -1.75 -3.31
CA VAL A 156 8.81 -2.15 -4.22
C VAL A 156 7.91 -3.15 -3.52
N ILE A 157 6.62 -2.84 -3.46
CA ILE A 157 5.60 -3.60 -2.77
C ILE A 157 4.68 -4.23 -3.82
N ALA A 158 4.48 -5.53 -3.74
CA ALA A 158 3.59 -6.26 -4.62
C ALA A 158 2.12 -5.94 -4.28
N LEU A 159 1.30 -5.66 -5.30
CA LEU A 159 -0.14 -5.43 -5.14
C LEU A 159 -0.90 -6.13 -6.27
N GLY A 160 -2.12 -6.57 -5.97
CA GLY A 160 -3.04 -7.21 -6.90
C GLY A 160 -2.95 -8.74 -6.88
N GLY A 161 -4.07 -9.38 -6.54
CA GLY A 161 -4.22 -10.82 -6.42
C GLY A 161 -3.31 -11.47 -5.36
N ILE A 162 -2.87 -10.72 -4.35
CA ILE A 162 -2.01 -11.25 -3.28
C ILE A 162 -2.84 -12.06 -2.29
N GLU A 163 -2.48 -13.32 -2.13
CA GLU A 163 -3.08 -14.30 -1.22
C GLU A 163 -1.97 -15.06 -0.48
N GLY A 164 -2.30 -15.75 0.62
CA GLY A 164 -1.33 -16.41 1.47
C GLY A 164 -0.37 -17.35 0.73
N HIS A 165 -0.90 -18.20 -0.17
CA HIS A 165 -0.11 -19.16 -0.95
C HIS A 165 0.85 -18.47 -1.97
N ARG A 166 0.64 -17.20 -2.30
CA ARG A 166 1.46 -16.42 -3.25
C ARG A 166 2.59 -15.64 -2.59
N LEU A 167 2.54 -15.44 -1.26
CA LEU A 167 3.51 -14.64 -0.51
C LEU A 167 4.95 -15.16 -0.65
N ALA A 168 5.14 -16.48 -0.68
CA ALA A 168 6.46 -17.07 -0.92
C ALA A 168 7.04 -16.71 -2.30
N ALA A 169 6.20 -16.68 -3.34
CA ALA A 169 6.63 -16.27 -4.68
C ALA A 169 6.97 -14.77 -4.74
N VAL A 170 6.18 -13.91 -4.07
CA VAL A 170 6.44 -12.47 -3.91
C VAL A 170 7.79 -12.24 -3.22
N ARG A 171 8.07 -12.96 -2.15
CA ARG A 171 9.36 -12.87 -1.42
C ARG A 171 10.53 -13.28 -2.32
N ARG A 172 10.42 -14.41 -3.04
CA ARG A 172 11.47 -14.88 -3.97
C ARG A 172 11.73 -13.93 -5.12
N ALA A 173 10.71 -13.22 -5.59
CA ALA A 173 10.88 -12.20 -6.63
C ALA A 173 11.60 -10.94 -6.14
N GLY A 174 11.86 -10.78 -4.83
CA GLY A 174 12.63 -9.66 -4.28
C GLY A 174 11.80 -8.45 -3.89
N PHE A 175 10.47 -8.57 -3.77
CA PHE A 175 9.65 -7.48 -3.23
C PHE A 175 9.96 -7.23 -1.75
N ALA A 176 9.97 -5.96 -1.35
CA ALA A 176 10.16 -5.55 0.04
C ALA A 176 8.92 -5.82 0.91
N GLY A 177 7.76 -5.91 0.29
CA GLY A 177 6.49 -6.16 0.96
C GLY A 177 5.39 -6.59 0.02
N ALA A 178 4.23 -6.86 0.61
CA ALA A 178 2.98 -7.16 -0.08
C ALA A 178 1.85 -6.29 0.43
N ALA A 179 1.00 -5.79 -0.47
CA ALA A 179 -0.21 -5.05 -0.15
C ALA A 179 -1.44 -5.88 -0.49
N VAL A 180 -2.37 -5.96 0.45
CA VAL A 180 -3.59 -6.74 0.35
C VAL A 180 -4.83 -5.86 0.51
N LEU A 181 -5.94 -6.31 -0.07
CA LEU A 181 -7.27 -5.74 0.08
C LEU A 181 -8.29 -6.88 0.23
N GLY A 182 -8.67 -7.53 -0.87
CA GLY A 182 -9.71 -8.58 -0.87
C GLY A 182 -9.34 -9.80 -0.01
N ALA A 183 -8.06 -10.17 0.06
CA ALA A 183 -7.59 -11.28 0.88
C ALA A 183 -7.86 -11.10 2.38
N VAL A 184 -8.12 -9.87 2.83
CA VAL A 184 -8.50 -9.53 4.20
C VAL A 184 -9.98 -9.16 4.27
N TRP A 185 -10.40 -8.16 3.51
CA TRP A 185 -11.73 -7.55 3.67
C TRP A 185 -12.90 -8.40 3.16
N GLN A 186 -12.64 -9.39 2.29
CA GLN A 186 -13.67 -10.32 1.78
C GLN A 186 -13.81 -11.59 2.62
N GLN A 187 -13.08 -11.71 3.72
CA GLN A 187 -13.19 -12.84 4.64
C GLN A 187 -14.21 -12.58 5.74
N ALA A 188 -14.81 -13.64 6.25
CA ALA A 188 -15.78 -13.55 7.34
C ALA A 188 -15.16 -12.92 8.61
N ASP A 189 -13.90 -13.20 8.88
CA ASP A 189 -13.11 -12.59 9.95
C ASP A 189 -11.84 -11.92 9.35
N PRO A 190 -11.87 -10.60 9.09
CA PRO A 190 -10.74 -9.88 8.53
C PRO A 190 -9.48 -9.89 9.42
N VAL A 191 -9.63 -9.93 10.74
CA VAL A 191 -8.49 -9.96 11.66
C VAL A 191 -7.81 -11.32 11.65
N ALA A 192 -8.57 -12.41 11.65
CA ALA A 192 -8.02 -13.75 11.51
C ALA A 192 -7.30 -13.94 10.15
N ALA A 193 -7.89 -13.42 9.07
CA ALA A 193 -7.27 -13.43 7.76
C ALA A 193 -5.95 -12.64 7.73
N PHE A 194 -5.93 -11.46 8.35
CA PHE A 194 -4.70 -10.69 8.51
C PHE A 194 -3.63 -11.45 9.30
N ARG A 195 -3.98 -12.07 10.43
CA ARG A 195 -3.05 -12.88 11.25
C ARG A 195 -2.43 -14.01 10.43
N ALA A 196 -3.24 -14.73 9.66
CA ALA A 196 -2.78 -15.80 8.79
C ALA A 196 -1.77 -15.31 7.74
N LEU A 197 -2.03 -14.16 7.09
CA LEU A 197 -1.09 -13.56 6.15
C LEU A 197 0.17 -13.04 6.85
N HIS A 198 0.02 -12.41 8.01
CA HIS A 198 1.13 -11.84 8.77
C HIS A 198 2.10 -12.91 9.27
N SER A 199 1.61 -14.08 9.69
CA SER A 199 2.46 -15.19 10.11
C SER A 199 3.35 -15.77 8.99
N VAL A 200 2.93 -15.62 7.71
CA VAL A 200 3.73 -16.06 6.54
C VAL A 200 4.81 -15.05 6.18
N VAL A 201 4.61 -13.77 6.47
CA VAL A 201 5.56 -12.70 6.10
C VAL A 201 6.60 -12.38 7.17
N GLY A 202 6.31 -12.71 8.42
CA GLY A 202 7.21 -12.59 9.59
C GLY A 202 8.25 -13.69 9.65
#